data_2f14dd12fa04195eff3b52124339a159
#
_entry.id   2f14dd12fa04195eff3b52124339a159
#
_cell.length_a   1.000
_cell.length_b   1.000
_cell.length_c   1.000
_cell.angle_alpha   90.00
_cell.angle_beta   90.00
_cell.angle_gamma   90.00
#
_symmetry.space_group_name_H-M   'P 1'
#
loop_
_entity.id
_entity.type
_entity.pdbx_description
1 polymer ?
#
loop_
_entity_poly.entity_id
_entity_poly.type
_entity_poly.pdbx_seq_one_letter_code
_entity_poly.pdbx_strand_id
1 'polypeptide(L)'
;MQLTKQEQKMLDGEEGYAVQKSMEILTALGDIYGAKNLITVSSVQVAGVSYHNLGDAGLEFLNELAKDGRVKVLTTLNPAGMDLENWQQLGISPEFAEKQNLLIDAFERMGILVSCTCTPYLIGNLPLYGEHLAWSESSAVTFANSVIGAKTNREGGPSALAAAFVGKTPCYGLHLDENRIPDVHVQVNAEIAKLSDWGALGYAIGKKAENKISYITGIKSVDLDELKSFCASVVTYGAKPLFYMKGVTPGTELQTQPKETVIIEQADIKNAYDNINDFVTDIELVCVGCPHCSVNEISKVAELLRGKKVAEG
;
A
#
# COMPACT_ATOMS: atom_id res chain seq x y z
N MET A 1 -13.76 22.98 -4.34
CA MET A 1 -12.42 23.07 -3.68
C MET A 1 -11.79 24.43 -3.97
N GLN A 2 -11.01 25.03 -3.04
CA GLN A 2 -10.31 26.30 -3.28
C GLN A 2 -8.92 26.03 -3.84
N LEU A 3 -8.61 26.65 -4.98
CA LEU A 3 -7.29 26.57 -5.62
C LEU A 3 -6.52 27.88 -5.39
N THR A 4 -5.22 27.75 -5.19
CA THR A 4 -4.31 28.89 -5.26
C THR A 4 -4.16 29.37 -6.70
N LYS A 5 -3.61 30.58 -6.91
CA LYS A 5 -3.34 31.10 -8.27
C LYS A 5 -2.43 30.17 -9.09
N GLN A 6 -1.46 29.50 -8.45
CA GLN A 6 -0.56 28.57 -9.13
C GLN A 6 -1.32 27.27 -9.53
N GLU A 7 -2.13 26.73 -8.63
CA GLU A 7 -2.94 25.55 -8.92
C GLU A 7 -3.98 25.82 -10.01
N GLN A 8 -4.54 27.03 -10.07
CA GLN A 8 -5.42 27.42 -11.17
C GLN A 8 -4.68 27.44 -12.51
N LYS A 9 -3.45 27.98 -12.57
CA LYS A 9 -2.61 27.94 -13.78
C LYS A 9 -2.29 26.53 -14.25
N MET A 10 -2.04 25.60 -13.32
CA MET A 10 -1.86 24.19 -13.62
C MET A 10 -3.14 23.61 -14.26
N LEU A 11 -4.31 23.90 -13.70
CA LEU A 11 -5.60 23.45 -14.21
C LEU A 11 -5.93 24.08 -15.57
N ASP A 12 -5.54 25.33 -15.79
CA ASP A 12 -5.72 26.03 -17.06
C ASP A 12 -4.72 25.58 -18.17
N GLY A 13 -3.80 24.66 -17.83
CA GLY A 13 -2.87 24.03 -18.79
C GLY A 13 -1.58 24.80 -19.02
N GLU A 14 -1.25 25.82 -18.22
CA GLU A 14 -0.01 26.61 -18.39
C GLU A 14 1.27 25.78 -18.13
N GLU A 15 1.16 24.60 -17.44
CA GLU A 15 2.29 23.70 -17.15
C GLU A 15 2.28 22.41 -17.98
N GLY A 16 1.49 22.36 -19.06
CA GLY A 16 1.42 21.23 -19.99
C GLY A 16 0.22 20.30 -19.76
N TYR A 17 0.04 19.38 -20.71
CA TYR A 17 -1.13 18.50 -20.77
C TYR A 17 -1.21 17.54 -19.57
N ALA A 18 -0.09 16.89 -19.22
CA ALA A 18 -0.06 15.91 -18.12
C ALA A 18 -0.43 16.56 -16.78
N VAL A 19 0.08 17.78 -16.50
CA VAL A 19 -0.24 18.54 -15.29
C VAL A 19 -1.70 18.99 -15.30
N GLN A 20 -2.21 19.46 -16.44
CA GLN A 20 -3.62 19.85 -16.58
C GLN A 20 -4.55 18.68 -16.28
N LYS A 21 -4.34 17.52 -16.93
CA LYS A 21 -5.15 16.30 -16.72
C LYS A 21 -5.08 15.82 -15.28
N SER A 22 -3.90 15.92 -14.67
CA SER A 22 -3.70 15.59 -13.25
C SER A 22 -4.51 16.51 -12.34
N MET A 23 -4.52 17.81 -12.61
CA MET A 23 -5.32 18.77 -11.85
C MET A 23 -6.82 18.56 -12.04
N GLU A 24 -7.29 18.19 -13.24
CA GLU A 24 -8.68 17.81 -13.50
C GLU A 24 -9.10 16.62 -12.62
N ILE A 25 -8.26 15.57 -12.53
CA ILE A 25 -8.50 14.40 -11.67
C ILE A 25 -8.53 14.79 -10.19
N LEU A 26 -7.52 15.52 -9.71
CA LEU A 26 -7.41 15.89 -8.30
C LEU A 26 -8.51 16.85 -7.85
N THR A 27 -8.91 17.80 -8.70
CA THR A 27 -10.02 18.71 -8.37
C THR A 27 -11.35 17.98 -8.32
N ALA A 28 -11.62 17.07 -9.28
CA ALA A 28 -12.83 16.25 -9.27
C ALA A 28 -12.92 15.38 -8.01
N LEU A 29 -11.81 14.71 -7.63
CA LEU A 29 -11.75 13.93 -6.38
C LEU A 29 -11.92 14.82 -5.15
N GLY A 30 -11.26 15.98 -5.14
CA GLY A 30 -11.39 16.95 -4.04
C GLY A 30 -12.84 17.38 -3.84
N ASP A 31 -13.60 17.65 -4.91
CA ASP A 31 -15.00 18.02 -4.84
C ASP A 31 -15.88 16.84 -4.37
N ILE A 32 -15.63 15.63 -4.86
CA ILE A 32 -16.35 14.40 -4.45
C ILE A 32 -16.18 14.12 -2.96
N TYR A 33 -14.97 14.26 -2.44
CA TYR A 33 -14.65 13.95 -1.03
C TYR A 33 -14.72 15.17 -0.10
N GLY A 34 -15.14 16.33 -0.60
CA GLY A 34 -15.31 17.55 0.19
C GLY A 34 -14.01 18.17 0.68
N ALA A 35 -12.90 17.95 -0.02
CA ALA A 35 -11.63 18.59 0.30
C ALA A 35 -11.72 20.11 0.11
N LYS A 36 -11.19 20.86 1.10
CA LYS A 36 -11.17 22.32 1.01
C LYS A 36 -10.07 22.85 0.10
N ASN A 37 -8.94 22.18 0.06
CA ASN A 37 -7.71 22.57 -0.67
C ASN A 37 -6.88 21.34 -1.04
N LEU A 38 -5.83 21.52 -1.82
CA LEU A 38 -4.76 20.54 -2.02
C LEU A 38 -3.72 20.67 -0.90
N ILE A 39 -3.03 19.55 -0.61
CA ILE A 39 -1.90 19.48 0.31
C ILE A 39 -0.68 18.90 -0.38
N THR A 40 0.51 19.44 -0.10
CA THR A 40 1.78 18.94 -0.66
C THR A 40 2.08 17.54 -0.15
N VAL A 41 2.57 16.67 -1.04
CA VAL A 41 3.03 15.33 -0.70
C VAL A 41 4.54 15.22 -0.89
N SER A 42 5.21 14.45 -0.02
CA SER A 42 6.67 14.21 -0.11
C SER A 42 7.02 13.05 -1.03
N SER A 43 6.12 12.08 -1.18
CA SER A 43 6.33 10.94 -2.08
C SER A 43 5.02 10.33 -2.56
N VAL A 44 5.14 9.54 -3.63
CA VAL A 44 4.04 8.84 -4.28
C VAL A 44 4.40 7.38 -4.50
N GLN A 45 3.41 6.50 -4.40
CA GLN A 45 3.47 5.14 -4.91
C GLN A 45 2.30 4.88 -5.83
N VAL A 46 2.58 4.51 -7.09
CA VAL A 46 1.56 4.25 -8.11
C VAL A 46 1.24 2.76 -8.17
N ALA A 47 -0.04 2.41 -8.05
CA ALA A 47 -0.56 1.06 -8.28
C ALA A 47 -1.23 0.93 -9.67
N GLY A 48 -1.60 -0.30 -10.03
CA GLY A 48 -2.21 -0.58 -11.32
C GLY A 48 -1.20 -0.68 -12.47
N VAL A 49 -0.02 -1.23 -12.20
CA VAL A 49 1.11 -1.30 -13.15
C VAL A 49 1.05 -2.55 -14.04
N SER A 50 -0.08 -3.24 -14.09
CA SER A 50 -0.27 -4.44 -14.92
C SER A 50 -1.06 -4.13 -16.18
N TYR A 51 -0.57 -4.62 -17.32
CA TYR A 51 -1.32 -4.53 -18.58
C TYR A 51 -2.67 -5.25 -18.53
N HIS A 52 -2.83 -6.31 -17.71
CA HIS A 52 -4.14 -6.91 -17.45
C HIS A 52 -5.19 -5.93 -16.92
N ASN A 53 -4.75 -4.97 -16.10
CA ASN A 53 -5.65 -3.98 -15.50
C ASN A 53 -5.88 -2.77 -16.39
N LEU A 54 -4.86 -2.34 -17.12
CA LEU A 54 -4.86 -1.11 -17.90
C LEU A 54 -5.33 -1.32 -19.34
N GLY A 55 -4.94 -2.44 -19.96
CA GLY A 55 -5.21 -2.71 -21.37
C GLY A 55 -4.60 -1.67 -22.31
N ASP A 56 -5.02 -1.70 -23.58
CA ASP A 56 -4.54 -0.76 -24.59
C ASP A 56 -4.95 0.70 -24.28
N ALA A 57 -6.14 0.92 -23.76
CA ALA A 57 -6.61 2.26 -23.42
C ALA A 57 -5.76 2.91 -22.31
N GLY A 58 -5.37 2.12 -21.28
CA GLY A 58 -4.46 2.59 -20.24
C GLY A 58 -3.05 2.86 -20.77
N LEU A 59 -2.56 2.01 -21.66
CA LEU A 59 -1.25 2.20 -22.31
C LEU A 59 -1.24 3.47 -23.17
N GLU A 60 -2.32 3.73 -23.94
CA GLU A 60 -2.48 4.94 -24.73
C GLU A 60 -2.49 6.19 -23.83
N PHE A 61 -3.29 6.17 -22.76
CA PHE A 61 -3.35 7.26 -21.78
C PHE A 61 -2.00 7.56 -21.15
N LEU A 62 -1.25 6.53 -20.72
CA LEU A 62 0.09 6.72 -20.14
C LEU A 62 1.08 7.28 -21.17
N ASN A 63 1.01 6.83 -22.42
CA ASN A 63 1.85 7.38 -23.49
C ASN A 63 1.53 8.84 -23.79
N GLU A 64 0.26 9.26 -23.73
CA GLU A 64 -0.11 10.67 -23.86
C GLU A 64 0.48 11.51 -22.73
N LEU A 65 0.33 11.06 -21.46
CA LEU A 65 0.93 11.75 -20.33
C LEU A 65 2.46 11.82 -20.41
N ALA A 66 3.11 10.77 -20.90
CA ALA A 66 4.57 10.70 -21.01
C ALA A 66 5.19 11.63 -22.07
N LYS A 67 4.37 12.29 -22.92
CA LYS A 67 4.86 13.25 -23.91
C LYS A 67 5.48 14.48 -23.25
N ASP A 68 4.83 15.02 -22.22
CA ASP A 68 5.27 16.23 -21.50
C ASP A 68 5.33 16.07 -19.97
N GLY A 69 4.72 15.02 -19.43
CA GLY A 69 4.66 14.77 -17.99
C GLY A 69 6.00 14.40 -17.37
N ARG A 70 6.32 15.04 -16.25
CA ARG A 70 7.44 14.68 -15.37
C ARG A 70 6.99 14.77 -13.92
N VAL A 71 7.29 13.72 -13.14
CA VAL A 71 6.93 13.71 -11.72
C VAL A 71 7.74 14.74 -10.94
N LYS A 72 7.09 15.40 -9.97
CA LYS A 72 7.68 16.47 -9.14
C LYS A 72 8.22 15.96 -7.81
N VAL A 73 7.85 14.75 -7.42
CA VAL A 73 8.23 14.14 -6.14
C VAL A 73 8.72 12.72 -6.35
N LEU A 74 9.44 12.17 -5.36
CA LEU A 74 9.86 10.77 -5.36
C LEU A 74 8.64 9.88 -5.63
N THR A 75 8.68 9.14 -6.72
CA THR A 75 7.58 8.28 -7.14
C THR A 75 8.09 6.88 -7.45
N THR A 76 7.46 5.87 -6.86
CA THR A 76 7.77 4.44 -7.02
C THR A 76 6.58 3.69 -7.62
N LEU A 77 6.86 2.55 -8.25
CA LEU A 77 5.84 1.67 -8.82
C LEU A 77 5.53 0.48 -7.92
N ASN A 78 4.26 0.10 -7.88
CA ASN A 78 3.80 -1.18 -7.37
C ASN A 78 4.23 -2.33 -8.31
N PRO A 79 4.14 -3.62 -7.91
CA PRO A 79 4.53 -4.75 -8.76
C PRO A 79 3.95 -4.68 -10.16
N ALA A 80 4.79 -4.99 -11.15
CA ALA A 80 4.37 -5.18 -12.53
C ALA A 80 3.53 -6.45 -12.69
N GLY A 81 2.87 -6.60 -13.84
CA GLY A 81 2.05 -7.77 -14.14
C GLY A 81 2.84 -9.05 -14.43
N MET A 82 4.17 -8.99 -14.43
CA MET A 82 5.08 -10.11 -14.66
C MET A 82 6.44 -9.83 -14.04
N ASP A 83 7.29 -10.86 -13.93
CA ASP A 83 8.74 -10.69 -13.76
C ASP A 83 9.31 -10.06 -15.04
N LEU A 84 9.94 -8.90 -14.92
CA LEU A 84 10.46 -8.14 -16.08
C LEU A 84 11.71 -8.77 -16.70
N GLU A 85 12.45 -9.60 -15.94
CA GLU A 85 13.70 -10.22 -16.37
C GLU A 85 13.51 -11.68 -16.81
N ASN A 86 12.73 -12.46 -16.06
CA ASN A 86 12.64 -13.91 -16.24
C ASN A 86 11.24 -14.39 -16.69
N TRP A 87 10.45 -13.52 -17.28
CA TRP A 87 9.08 -13.79 -17.69
C TRP A 87 8.93 -15.02 -18.60
N GLN A 88 9.93 -15.33 -19.45
CA GLN A 88 9.92 -16.50 -20.33
C GLN A 88 9.90 -17.82 -19.54
N GLN A 89 10.65 -17.87 -18.43
CA GLN A 89 10.72 -19.05 -17.56
C GLN A 89 9.41 -19.30 -16.82
N LEU A 90 8.59 -18.26 -16.67
CA LEU A 90 7.27 -18.31 -16.04
C LEU A 90 6.13 -18.56 -17.04
N GLY A 91 6.44 -18.85 -18.29
CA GLY A 91 5.44 -19.14 -19.33
C GLY A 91 4.60 -17.95 -19.77
N ILE A 92 5.06 -16.72 -19.53
CA ILE A 92 4.38 -15.51 -19.99
C ILE A 92 4.51 -15.38 -21.51
N SER A 93 3.41 -15.02 -22.17
CA SER A 93 3.44 -14.87 -23.64
C SER A 93 4.27 -13.65 -24.06
N PRO A 94 5.00 -13.73 -25.19
CA PRO A 94 5.76 -12.59 -25.73
C PRO A 94 4.89 -11.36 -25.98
N GLU A 95 3.65 -11.55 -26.45
CA GLU A 95 2.70 -10.46 -26.68
C GLU A 95 2.35 -9.70 -25.38
N PHE A 96 2.07 -10.43 -24.30
CA PHE A 96 1.81 -9.80 -23.01
C PHE A 96 3.06 -9.08 -22.50
N ALA A 97 4.24 -9.72 -22.60
CA ALA A 97 5.50 -9.14 -22.14
C ALA A 97 5.85 -7.85 -22.90
N GLU A 98 5.63 -7.79 -24.22
CA GLU A 98 5.80 -6.56 -24.99
C GLU A 98 4.92 -5.43 -24.47
N LYS A 99 3.62 -5.67 -24.30
CA LYS A 99 2.67 -4.67 -23.81
C LYS A 99 2.99 -4.22 -22.36
N GLN A 100 3.39 -5.16 -21.51
CA GLN A 100 3.79 -4.86 -20.13
C GLN A 100 5.06 -3.98 -20.11
N ASN A 101 6.05 -4.27 -20.94
CA ASN A 101 7.26 -3.46 -21.05
C ASN A 101 6.96 -2.05 -21.57
N LEU A 102 6.09 -1.89 -22.55
CA LEU A 102 5.66 -0.57 -23.04
C LEU A 102 4.99 0.27 -21.93
N LEU A 103 4.25 -0.37 -21.01
CA LEU A 103 3.72 0.33 -19.83
C LEU A 103 4.84 0.82 -18.90
N ILE A 104 5.82 -0.04 -18.61
CA ILE A 104 6.98 0.30 -17.77
C ILE A 104 7.78 1.44 -18.39
N ASP A 105 8.05 1.38 -19.69
CA ASP A 105 8.75 2.44 -20.44
C ASP A 105 8.02 3.78 -20.36
N ALA A 106 6.68 3.77 -20.40
CA ALA A 106 5.89 4.98 -20.24
C ALA A 106 6.07 5.60 -18.85
N PHE A 107 6.04 4.79 -17.78
CA PHE A 107 6.29 5.26 -16.42
C PHE A 107 7.72 5.79 -16.25
N GLU A 108 8.73 5.09 -16.77
CA GLU A 108 10.13 5.51 -16.70
C GLU A 108 10.36 6.85 -17.41
N ARG A 109 9.77 7.05 -18.59
CA ARG A 109 9.84 8.32 -19.33
C ARG A 109 9.28 9.50 -18.54
N MET A 110 8.33 9.27 -17.65
CA MET A 110 7.77 10.29 -16.75
C MET A 110 8.68 10.57 -15.53
N GLY A 111 9.80 9.84 -15.37
CA GLY A 111 10.76 9.99 -14.28
C GLY A 111 10.37 9.20 -13.02
N ILE A 112 9.52 8.21 -13.16
CA ILE A 112 9.10 7.31 -12.07
C ILE A 112 10.13 6.20 -11.91
N LEU A 113 10.50 5.88 -10.67
CA LEU A 113 11.40 4.77 -10.38
C LEU A 113 10.71 3.43 -10.62
N VAL A 114 11.28 2.61 -11.49
CA VAL A 114 10.80 1.26 -11.81
C VAL A 114 11.18 0.31 -10.67
N SER A 115 10.60 0.52 -9.52
CA SER A 115 10.86 -0.26 -8.31
C SER A 115 10.08 -1.57 -8.24
N CYS A 116 8.93 -1.61 -8.89
CA CYS A 116 8.04 -2.77 -9.02
C CYS A 116 7.84 -3.55 -7.71
N THR A 117 7.64 -2.83 -6.59
CA THR A 117 7.46 -3.44 -5.27
C THR A 117 6.26 -2.87 -4.53
N CYS A 118 5.56 -3.71 -3.76
CA CYS A 118 4.50 -3.30 -2.85
C CYS A 118 5.03 -2.86 -1.47
N THR A 119 6.34 -2.88 -1.25
CA THR A 119 6.99 -2.46 0.02
C THR A 119 7.98 -1.31 -0.22
N PRO A 120 7.50 -0.12 -0.65
CA PRO A 120 8.36 1.00 -1.04
C PRO A 120 9.30 1.45 0.09
N TYR A 121 8.88 1.31 1.33
CA TYR A 121 9.66 1.65 2.52
C TYR A 121 10.91 0.75 2.72
N LEU A 122 10.99 -0.43 2.09
CA LEU A 122 12.17 -1.29 2.11
C LEU A 122 13.22 -0.93 1.05
N ILE A 123 12.88 -0.07 0.10
CA ILE A 123 13.76 0.29 -1.03
C ILE A 123 14.09 1.80 -1.07
N GLY A 124 13.88 2.51 0.04
CA GLY A 124 14.27 3.91 0.19
C GLY A 124 13.17 4.95 -0.01
N ASN A 125 11.94 4.59 -0.39
CA ASN A 125 10.80 5.48 -0.31
C ASN A 125 10.26 5.43 1.13
N LEU A 126 11.01 6.02 2.06
CA LEU A 126 10.74 6.02 3.50
C LEU A 126 10.45 7.45 3.97
N PRO A 127 9.18 7.82 4.10
CA PRO A 127 8.78 9.15 4.57
C PRO A 127 9.06 9.34 6.07
N LEU A 128 9.01 10.61 6.50
CA LEU A 128 9.11 10.96 7.92
C LEU A 128 7.74 10.99 8.59
N TYR A 129 7.75 10.94 9.93
CA TYR A 129 6.56 11.11 10.75
C TYR A 129 5.83 12.43 10.42
N GLY A 130 4.52 12.37 10.23
CA GLY A 130 3.67 13.52 9.93
C GLY A 130 3.68 14.00 8.47
N GLU A 131 4.56 13.48 7.60
CA GLU A 131 4.54 13.83 6.19
C GLU A 131 3.28 13.33 5.48
N HIS A 132 2.82 14.11 4.50
CA HIS A 132 1.72 13.72 3.63
C HIS A 132 2.25 13.02 2.38
N LEU A 133 1.58 11.93 1.99
CA LEU A 133 1.93 11.07 0.86
C LEU A 133 0.71 10.84 -0.04
N ALA A 134 0.95 10.30 -1.24
CA ALA A 134 -0.11 9.76 -2.08
C ALA A 134 0.25 8.34 -2.51
N TRP A 135 0.01 7.37 -1.63
CA TRP A 135 0.32 5.96 -1.84
C TRP A 135 -0.93 5.14 -2.17
N SER A 136 -0.78 4.15 -3.03
CA SER A 136 -1.90 3.34 -3.55
C SER A 136 -1.99 1.95 -2.93
N GLU A 137 -0.86 1.29 -2.65
CA GLU A 137 -0.86 -0.08 -2.14
C GLU A 137 -1.40 -0.16 -0.72
N SER A 138 -2.41 -0.99 -0.48
CA SER A 138 -3.14 -1.05 0.79
C SER A 138 -2.27 -1.39 2.00
N SER A 139 -1.36 -2.36 1.86
CA SER A 139 -0.43 -2.75 2.93
C SER A 139 0.59 -1.66 3.21
N ALA A 140 1.13 -1.02 2.16
CA ALA A 140 2.07 0.08 2.29
C ALA A 140 1.42 1.34 2.88
N VAL A 141 0.19 1.66 2.50
CA VAL A 141 -0.61 2.75 3.09
C VAL A 141 -0.81 2.52 4.59
N THR A 142 -1.17 1.29 4.98
CA THR A 142 -1.35 0.93 6.39
C THR A 142 -0.03 1.04 7.17
N PHE A 143 1.07 0.58 6.57
CA PHE A 143 2.40 0.70 7.15
C PHE A 143 2.82 2.17 7.32
N ALA A 144 2.64 2.99 6.27
CA ALA A 144 2.95 4.42 6.32
C ALA A 144 2.14 5.15 7.40
N ASN A 145 0.82 4.93 7.44
CA ASN A 145 -0.05 5.58 8.41
C ASN A 145 0.22 5.17 9.86
N SER A 146 0.51 3.88 10.10
CA SER A 146 0.56 3.30 11.45
C SER A 146 1.98 3.15 11.96
N VAL A 147 2.89 2.56 11.17
CA VAL A 147 4.24 2.22 11.61
C VAL A 147 5.19 3.41 11.48
N ILE A 148 5.08 4.17 10.39
CA ILE A 148 5.89 5.38 10.17
C ILE A 148 5.22 6.60 10.84
N GLY A 149 3.88 6.65 10.86
CA GLY A 149 3.11 7.80 11.34
C GLY A 149 3.00 8.92 10.29
N ALA A 150 3.19 8.61 9.03
CA ALA A 150 2.90 9.51 7.91
C ALA A 150 1.38 9.57 7.65
N LYS A 151 0.94 10.35 6.67
CA LYS A 151 -0.47 10.60 6.39
C LYS A 151 -0.76 10.36 4.91
N THR A 152 -1.56 9.35 4.61
CA THR A 152 -2.03 9.08 3.24
C THR A 152 -3.40 8.42 3.25
N ASN A 153 -4.26 8.80 2.32
CA ASN A 153 -5.39 7.97 1.94
C ASN A 153 -4.88 6.77 1.12
N ARG A 154 -5.73 5.77 0.88
CA ARG A 154 -5.44 4.74 -0.11
C ARG A 154 -5.83 5.29 -1.48
N GLU A 155 -4.84 5.78 -2.21
CA GLU A 155 -5.05 6.36 -3.52
C GLU A 155 -5.38 5.30 -4.58
N GLY A 156 -6.14 5.68 -5.60
CA GLY A 156 -6.20 4.93 -6.84
C GLY A 156 -4.93 5.14 -7.68
N GLY A 157 -4.64 4.25 -8.64
CA GLY A 157 -3.50 4.44 -9.54
C GLY A 157 -3.52 5.80 -10.27
N PRO A 158 -4.65 6.21 -10.87
CA PRO A 158 -4.75 7.51 -11.55
C PRO A 158 -4.58 8.72 -10.61
N SER A 159 -5.13 8.67 -9.38
CA SER A 159 -5.00 9.78 -8.42
C SER A 159 -3.59 9.89 -7.86
N ALA A 160 -2.92 8.76 -7.59
CA ALA A 160 -1.52 8.75 -7.20
C ALA A 160 -0.62 9.32 -8.30
N LEU A 161 -0.81 8.87 -9.56
CA LEU A 161 -0.06 9.40 -10.70
C LEU A 161 -0.28 10.91 -10.87
N ALA A 162 -1.52 11.37 -10.76
CA ALA A 162 -1.85 12.79 -10.80
C ALA A 162 -1.16 13.57 -9.67
N ALA A 163 -1.15 13.01 -8.44
CA ALA A 163 -0.43 13.61 -7.32
C ALA A 163 1.08 13.69 -7.57
N ALA A 164 1.67 12.73 -8.29
CA ALA A 164 3.08 12.75 -8.64
C ALA A 164 3.46 13.91 -9.57
N PHE A 165 2.62 14.21 -10.59
CA PHE A 165 2.84 15.34 -11.50
C PHE A 165 2.62 16.70 -10.85
N VAL A 166 1.63 16.80 -9.96
CA VAL A 166 1.29 18.06 -9.29
C VAL A 166 2.13 18.30 -8.05
N GLY A 167 2.62 17.25 -7.39
CA GLY A 167 3.27 17.29 -6.08
C GLY A 167 2.30 17.53 -4.93
N LYS A 168 0.99 17.31 -5.16
CA LYS A 168 -0.08 17.55 -4.19
C LYS A 168 -1.22 16.55 -4.36
N THR A 169 -2.02 16.39 -3.29
CA THR A 169 -3.26 15.58 -3.30
C THR A 169 -4.37 16.35 -2.58
N PRO A 170 -5.67 16.04 -2.79
CA PRO A 170 -6.76 16.66 -2.05
C PRO A 170 -6.66 16.38 -0.54
N CYS A 171 -6.86 17.42 0.27
CA CYS A 171 -6.77 17.36 1.73
C CYS A 171 -8.08 16.88 2.35
N TYR A 172 -8.23 15.56 2.44
CA TYR A 172 -9.40 14.89 3.05
C TYR A 172 -9.00 13.56 3.72
N GLY A 173 -9.96 12.88 4.34
CA GLY A 173 -9.76 11.54 4.90
C GLY A 173 -8.63 11.51 5.92
N LEU A 174 -7.69 10.57 5.77
CA LEU A 174 -6.57 10.36 6.71
C LEU A 174 -5.46 11.43 6.63
N HIS A 175 -5.58 12.43 5.76
CA HIS A 175 -4.74 13.62 5.82
C HIS A 175 -5.13 14.55 6.97
N LEU A 176 -6.36 14.46 7.47
CA LEU A 176 -6.91 15.30 8.54
C LEU A 176 -6.78 14.59 9.90
N ASP A 177 -6.27 15.28 10.91
CA ASP A 177 -6.04 14.68 12.23
C ASP A 177 -7.34 14.24 12.92
N GLU A 178 -8.44 14.95 12.69
CA GLU A 178 -9.76 14.61 13.20
C GLU A 178 -10.29 13.24 12.70
N ASN A 179 -9.80 12.77 11.56
CA ASN A 179 -10.17 11.48 10.97
C ASN A 179 -9.22 10.34 11.37
N ARG A 180 -8.23 10.61 12.24
CA ARG A 180 -7.23 9.64 12.69
C ARG A 180 -7.43 9.20 14.14
N ILE A 181 -8.58 9.55 14.74
CA ILE A 181 -8.91 9.19 16.11
C ILE A 181 -9.31 7.71 16.13
N PRO A 182 -8.79 6.89 17.07
CA PRO A 182 -9.18 5.50 17.21
C PRO A 182 -10.68 5.34 17.51
N ASP A 183 -11.33 4.40 16.82
CA ASP A 183 -12.76 4.10 16.98
C ASP A 183 -12.99 3.00 18.02
N VAL A 184 -12.05 2.04 18.16
CA VAL A 184 -12.19 0.85 18.98
C VAL A 184 -10.89 0.48 19.69
N HIS A 185 -10.98 0.09 20.97
CA HIS A 185 -9.88 -0.53 21.70
C HIS A 185 -9.85 -2.03 21.40
N VAL A 186 -8.70 -2.54 20.98
CA VAL A 186 -8.48 -3.97 20.75
C VAL A 186 -7.49 -4.48 21.80
N GLN A 187 -7.96 -5.34 22.68
CA GLN A 187 -7.12 -5.99 23.69
C GLN A 187 -6.72 -7.38 23.19
N VAL A 188 -5.42 -7.60 22.98
CA VAL A 188 -4.88 -8.90 22.56
C VAL A 188 -4.44 -9.69 23.77
N ASN A 189 -5.15 -10.79 24.06
CA ASN A 189 -4.84 -11.76 25.12
C ASN A 189 -4.18 -13.02 24.54
N ALA A 190 -4.21 -13.18 23.20
CA ALA A 190 -3.59 -14.32 22.51
C ALA A 190 -2.07 -14.24 22.54
N GLU A 191 -1.41 -15.40 22.59
CA GLU A 191 0.02 -15.52 22.34
C GLU A 191 0.29 -15.46 20.84
N ILE A 192 1.19 -14.55 20.43
CA ILE A 192 1.63 -14.35 19.04
C ILE A 192 3.12 -14.70 18.99
N ALA A 193 3.44 -15.89 18.48
CA ALA A 193 4.80 -16.45 18.57
C ALA A 193 5.49 -16.59 17.20
N LYS A 194 4.71 -16.71 16.10
CA LYS A 194 5.23 -16.97 14.76
C LYS A 194 4.84 -15.83 13.81
N LEU A 195 5.60 -15.64 12.74
CA LEU A 195 5.28 -14.66 11.70
C LEU A 195 3.85 -14.86 11.14
N SER A 196 3.42 -16.11 10.94
CA SER A 196 2.07 -16.42 10.47
C SER A 196 0.96 -16.03 11.46
N ASP A 197 1.25 -16.00 12.77
CA ASP A 197 0.28 -15.56 13.79
C ASP A 197 -0.06 -14.09 13.63
N TRP A 198 0.86 -13.24 13.13
CA TRP A 198 0.61 -11.85 12.83
C TRP A 198 -0.37 -11.67 11.67
N GLY A 199 -0.31 -12.55 10.66
CA GLY A 199 -1.32 -12.62 9.61
C GLY A 199 -2.69 -13.03 10.18
N ALA A 200 -2.72 -14.06 11.05
CA ALA A 200 -3.95 -14.50 11.72
C ALA A 200 -4.52 -13.43 12.67
N LEU A 201 -3.67 -12.71 13.39
CA LEU A 201 -4.07 -11.57 14.21
C LEU A 201 -4.70 -10.45 13.39
N GLY A 202 -4.07 -10.11 12.24
CA GLY A 202 -4.62 -9.13 11.31
C GLY A 202 -6.00 -9.52 10.78
N TYR A 203 -6.19 -10.81 10.44
CA TYR A 203 -7.50 -11.36 10.07
C TYR A 203 -8.54 -11.16 11.19
N ALA A 204 -8.21 -11.61 12.41
CA ALA A 204 -9.13 -11.56 13.53
C ALA A 204 -9.54 -10.11 13.88
N ILE A 205 -8.58 -9.19 13.92
CA ILE A 205 -8.85 -7.76 14.17
C ILE A 205 -9.64 -7.16 13.02
N GLY A 206 -9.25 -7.40 11.76
CA GLY A 206 -9.94 -6.87 10.60
C GLY A 206 -11.42 -7.25 10.58
N LYS A 207 -11.75 -8.51 10.91
CA LYS A 207 -13.12 -9.00 10.99
C LYS A 207 -13.91 -8.43 12.16
N LYS A 208 -13.30 -8.28 13.35
CA LYS A 208 -13.98 -7.77 14.55
C LYS A 208 -14.07 -6.24 14.61
N ALA A 209 -13.12 -5.55 13.98
CA ALA A 209 -13.03 -4.09 13.97
C ALA A 209 -13.28 -3.50 12.57
N GLU A 210 -14.19 -4.09 11.81
CA GLU A 210 -14.51 -3.69 10.44
C GLU A 210 -14.80 -2.19 10.33
N ASN A 211 -14.14 -1.51 9.36
CA ASN A 211 -14.22 -0.07 9.11
C ASN A 211 -13.85 0.83 10.31
N LYS A 212 -13.12 0.31 11.30
CA LYS A 212 -12.70 1.06 12.49
C LYS A 212 -11.18 1.23 12.51
N ILE A 213 -10.73 2.34 13.12
CA ILE A 213 -9.34 2.56 13.49
C ILE A 213 -9.14 1.91 14.87
N SER A 214 -8.22 0.95 14.93
CA SER A 214 -7.98 0.16 16.14
C SER A 214 -6.89 0.79 17.01
N TYR A 215 -7.15 0.87 18.34
CA TYR A 215 -6.15 1.11 19.37
C TYR A 215 -5.79 -0.22 20.04
N ILE A 216 -4.63 -0.77 19.73
CA ILE A 216 -4.25 -2.15 20.07
C ILE A 216 -3.36 -2.16 21.31
N THR A 217 -3.69 -3.03 22.27
CA THR A 217 -2.91 -3.29 23.49
C THR A 217 -2.65 -4.79 23.65
N GLY A 218 -1.67 -5.14 24.50
CA GLY A 218 -1.33 -6.54 24.79
C GLY A 218 -0.10 -7.05 23.99
N ILE A 219 0.37 -6.31 23.00
CA ILE A 219 1.59 -6.62 22.24
C ILE A 219 2.80 -6.09 23.01
N LYS A 220 3.81 -6.93 23.22
CA LYS A 220 5.03 -6.58 23.98
C LYS A 220 6.20 -6.17 23.09
N SER A 221 6.36 -6.87 21.98
CA SER A 221 7.43 -6.62 21.01
C SER A 221 6.97 -7.09 19.64
N VAL A 222 7.52 -6.49 18.60
CA VAL A 222 7.23 -6.83 17.22
C VAL A 222 8.40 -6.39 16.35
N ASP A 223 8.77 -7.19 15.36
CA ASP A 223 9.77 -6.82 14.37
C ASP A 223 9.13 -6.24 13.08
N LEU A 224 9.99 -5.82 12.14
CA LEU A 224 9.54 -5.17 10.91
C LEU A 224 8.77 -6.12 9.98
N ASP A 225 9.20 -7.40 9.88
CA ASP A 225 8.54 -8.40 9.03
C ASP A 225 7.17 -8.76 9.61
N GLU A 226 7.05 -8.83 10.93
CA GLU A 226 5.81 -9.04 11.66
C GLU A 226 4.82 -7.89 11.46
N LEU A 227 5.27 -6.63 11.57
CA LEU A 227 4.45 -5.45 11.29
C LEU A 227 4.01 -5.42 9.82
N LYS A 228 4.90 -5.78 8.89
CA LYS A 228 4.58 -5.87 7.46
C LYS A 228 3.47 -6.88 7.20
N SER A 229 3.57 -8.09 7.79
CA SER A 229 2.56 -9.15 7.71
C SER A 229 1.22 -8.70 8.30
N PHE A 230 1.26 -8.08 9.49
CA PHE A 230 0.08 -7.56 10.15
C PHE A 230 -0.62 -6.46 9.33
N CYS A 231 0.14 -5.48 8.81
CA CYS A 231 -0.41 -4.39 7.98
C CYS A 231 -1.16 -4.92 6.76
N ALA A 232 -0.61 -5.94 6.09
CA ALA A 232 -1.25 -6.54 4.92
C ALA A 232 -2.56 -7.24 5.28
N SER A 233 -2.53 -8.04 6.35
CA SER A 233 -3.69 -8.83 6.77
C SER A 233 -4.80 -7.94 7.32
N VAL A 234 -4.51 -7.05 8.26
CA VAL A 234 -5.54 -6.25 8.94
C VAL A 234 -6.36 -5.39 7.98
N VAL A 235 -5.72 -4.80 6.96
CA VAL A 235 -6.43 -3.97 5.95
C VAL A 235 -7.18 -4.82 4.93
N THR A 236 -6.66 -6.02 4.61
CA THR A 236 -7.31 -6.94 3.68
C THR A 236 -8.63 -7.45 4.25
N TYR A 237 -8.69 -7.70 5.56
CA TYR A 237 -9.84 -8.29 6.22
C TYR A 237 -10.80 -7.29 6.87
N GLY A 238 -10.68 -6.00 6.59
CA GLY A 238 -11.74 -5.04 6.78
C GLY A 238 -11.45 -3.82 7.64
N ALA A 239 -10.32 -3.73 8.34
CA ALA A 239 -9.99 -2.54 9.11
C ALA A 239 -9.65 -1.32 8.22
N LYS A 240 -9.78 -0.11 8.77
CA LYS A 240 -9.23 1.10 8.14
C LYS A 240 -7.70 0.98 8.02
N PRO A 241 -7.07 1.62 7.03
CA PRO A 241 -5.62 1.55 6.82
C PRO A 241 -4.84 2.44 7.80
N LEU A 242 -5.21 2.37 9.06
CA LEU A 242 -4.58 3.03 10.21
C LEU A 242 -4.92 2.25 11.49
N PHE A 243 -3.92 1.98 12.30
CA PHE A 243 -4.05 1.49 13.66
C PHE A 243 -3.00 2.14 14.56
N TYR A 244 -3.25 2.11 15.85
CA TYR A 244 -2.30 2.49 16.90
C TYR A 244 -1.99 1.26 17.75
N MET A 245 -0.73 0.88 17.88
CA MET A 245 -0.29 -0.25 18.72
C MET A 245 0.54 0.29 19.87
N LYS A 246 -0.01 0.24 21.08
CA LYS A 246 0.55 0.88 22.28
C LYS A 246 1.98 0.39 22.56
N GLY A 247 2.91 1.34 22.64
CA GLY A 247 4.32 1.06 22.89
C GLY A 247 5.11 0.56 21.69
N VAL A 248 4.47 0.47 20.51
CA VAL A 248 5.08 0.00 19.25
C VAL A 248 5.03 1.07 18.17
N THR A 249 3.82 1.55 17.82
CA THR A 249 3.67 2.54 16.74
C THR A 249 3.68 3.97 17.29
N PRO A 250 4.17 4.94 16.51
CA PRO A 250 4.25 6.33 16.95
C PRO A 250 2.87 6.95 17.15
N GLY A 251 2.81 8.01 17.97
CA GLY A 251 1.61 8.80 18.19
C GLY A 251 0.56 8.14 19.11
N THR A 252 0.81 6.94 19.62
CA THR A 252 -0.13 6.25 20.53
C THR A 252 -0.34 7.00 21.85
N GLU A 253 0.66 7.72 22.31
CA GLU A 253 0.61 8.56 23.51
C GLU A 253 -0.29 9.80 23.35
N LEU A 254 -0.57 10.19 22.12
CA LEU A 254 -1.47 11.30 21.79
C LEU A 254 -2.92 10.86 21.66
N GLN A 255 -3.18 9.54 21.65
CA GLN A 255 -4.50 8.98 21.45
C GLN A 255 -5.16 8.62 22.79
N THR A 256 -6.47 8.89 22.88
CA THR A 256 -7.29 8.39 23.98
C THR A 256 -7.81 7.00 23.65
N GLN A 257 -7.64 6.06 24.56
CA GLN A 257 -8.16 4.71 24.41
C GLN A 257 -9.69 4.73 24.30
N PRO A 258 -10.28 4.17 23.23
CA PRO A 258 -11.73 4.10 23.06
C PRO A 258 -12.42 3.31 24.16
N LYS A 259 -13.70 3.63 24.43
CA LYS A 259 -14.51 2.90 25.41
C LYS A 259 -15.00 1.54 24.90
N GLU A 260 -15.32 1.46 23.60
CA GLU A 260 -15.69 0.21 22.97
C GLU A 260 -14.47 -0.70 22.92
N THR A 261 -14.59 -1.91 23.45
CA THR A 261 -13.47 -2.86 23.51
C THR A 261 -13.83 -4.15 22.80
N VAL A 262 -12.91 -4.60 21.96
CA VAL A 262 -12.88 -5.91 21.32
C VAL A 262 -11.73 -6.71 21.91
N ILE A 263 -11.98 -7.95 22.29
CA ILE A 263 -10.97 -8.85 22.85
C ILE A 263 -10.58 -9.88 21.77
N ILE A 264 -9.29 -10.10 21.61
CA ILE A 264 -8.72 -11.17 20.75
C ILE A 264 -8.13 -12.23 21.65
N GLU A 265 -8.76 -13.40 21.66
CA GLU A 265 -8.35 -14.58 22.40
C GLU A 265 -7.63 -15.59 21.50
N GLN A 266 -6.98 -16.61 22.08
CA GLN A 266 -6.30 -17.65 21.32
C GLN A 266 -7.23 -18.41 20.36
N ALA A 267 -8.52 -18.51 20.72
CA ALA A 267 -9.54 -19.10 19.86
C ALA A 267 -9.77 -18.31 18.57
N ASP A 268 -9.60 -16.97 18.59
CA ASP A 268 -9.72 -16.13 17.40
C ASP A 268 -8.57 -16.35 16.41
N ILE A 269 -7.35 -16.53 16.95
CA ILE A 269 -6.17 -16.85 16.14
C ILE A 269 -6.35 -18.22 15.49
N LYS A 270 -6.81 -19.22 16.25
CA LYS A 270 -7.13 -20.55 15.71
C LYS A 270 -8.19 -20.48 14.61
N ASN A 271 -9.28 -19.77 14.86
CA ASN A 271 -10.35 -19.57 13.88
C ASN A 271 -9.86 -18.86 12.61
N ALA A 272 -8.92 -17.93 12.72
CA ALA A 272 -8.30 -17.30 11.56
C ALA A 272 -7.57 -18.34 10.69
N TYR A 273 -6.76 -19.21 11.29
CA TYR A 273 -6.11 -20.31 10.57
C TYR A 273 -7.12 -21.23 9.91
N ASP A 274 -8.17 -21.65 10.64
CA ASP A 274 -9.20 -22.56 10.13
C ASP A 274 -9.96 -21.95 8.91
N ASN A 275 -10.10 -20.62 8.86
CA ASN A 275 -10.77 -19.91 7.75
C ASN A 275 -9.87 -19.56 6.56
N ILE A 276 -8.55 -19.49 6.77
CA ILE A 276 -7.60 -19.11 5.71
C ILE A 276 -7.02 -20.35 5.02
N ASN A 277 -6.93 -21.49 5.74
CA ASN A 277 -6.33 -22.70 5.22
C ASN A 277 -7.36 -23.60 4.55
N ASP A 278 -7.04 -24.04 3.32
CA ASP A 278 -7.62 -25.21 2.73
C ASP A 278 -6.74 -26.44 3.08
N PHE A 279 -7.35 -27.47 3.65
CA PHE A 279 -6.64 -28.69 4.04
C PHE A 279 -6.41 -29.59 2.81
N VAL A 280 -5.57 -29.14 1.87
CA VAL A 280 -5.12 -29.93 0.72
C VAL A 280 -3.83 -30.67 1.05
N THR A 281 -3.70 -31.90 0.59
CA THR A 281 -2.52 -32.75 0.81
C THR A 281 -1.55 -32.70 -0.36
N ASP A 282 -2.04 -32.46 -1.57
CA ASP A 282 -1.25 -32.41 -2.79
C ASP A 282 -1.01 -30.96 -3.19
N ILE A 283 0.23 -30.52 -3.05
CA ILE A 283 0.66 -29.14 -3.34
C ILE A 283 1.64 -29.20 -4.52
N GLU A 284 1.26 -28.58 -5.63
CA GLU A 284 2.08 -28.48 -6.85
C GLU A 284 2.96 -27.22 -6.84
N LEU A 285 2.49 -26.13 -6.26
CA LEU A 285 3.20 -24.85 -6.24
C LEU A 285 3.06 -24.16 -4.88
N VAL A 286 4.18 -23.65 -4.36
CA VAL A 286 4.21 -22.78 -3.18
C VAL A 286 4.65 -21.38 -3.57
N CYS A 287 3.76 -20.40 -3.38
CA CYS A 287 4.06 -18.98 -3.58
C CYS A 287 4.22 -18.28 -2.24
N VAL A 288 5.26 -17.48 -2.08
CA VAL A 288 5.50 -16.63 -0.91
C VAL A 288 5.64 -15.17 -1.34
N GLY A 289 5.13 -14.24 -0.53
CA GLY A 289 5.37 -12.83 -0.76
C GLY A 289 4.15 -12.03 -1.22
N CYS A 290 3.13 -11.92 -0.41
CA CYS A 290 2.13 -10.86 -0.48
C CYS A 290 1.93 -10.29 0.93
N PRO A 291 2.63 -9.17 1.29
CA PRO A 291 3.52 -8.30 0.49
C PRO A 291 4.84 -8.98 0.08
N HIS A 292 5.55 -8.35 -0.87
CA HIS A 292 6.88 -8.82 -1.28
C HIS A 292 7.77 -9.13 -0.08
N CYS A 293 8.49 -10.24 -0.17
CA CYS A 293 9.38 -10.69 0.90
C CYS A 293 10.51 -9.69 1.12
N SER A 294 10.85 -9.46 2.39
CA SER A 294 12.10 -8.81 2.77
C SER A 294 13.29 -9.74 2.51
N VAL A 295 14.50 -9.18 2.52
CA VAL A 295 15.75 -9.98 2.46
C VAL A 295 15.82 -10.99 3.60
N ASN A 296 15.35 -10.62 4.80
CA ASN A 296 15.30 -11.52 5.95
C ASN A 296 14.34 -12.70 5.73
N GLU A 297 13.16 -12.45 5.21
CA GLU A 297 12.18 -13.51 4.91
C GLU A 297 12.72 -14.47 3.84
N ILE A 298 13.31 -13.93 2.76
CA ILE A 298 13.95 -14.77 1.73
C ILE A 298 15.09 -15.59 2.32
N SER A 299 15.90 -15.00 3.20
CA SER A 299 17.00 -15.71 3.87
C SER A 299 16.49 -16.87 4.74
N LYS A 300 15.40 -16.64 5.49
CA LYS A 300 14.74 -17.70 6.29
C LYS A 300 14.23 -18.84 5.39
N VAL A 301 13.61 -18.51 4.25
CA VAL A 301 13.15 -19.53 3.28
C VAL A 301 14.34 -20.30 2.71
N ALA A 302 15.42 -19.60 2.32
CA ALA A 302 16.63 -20.23 1.79
C ALA A 302 17.28 -21.18 2.83
N GLU A 303 17.29 -20.81 4.10
CA GLU A 303 17.79 -21.69 5.19
C GLU A 303 16.92 -22.95 5.36
N LEU A 304 15.60 -22.80 5.30
CA LEU A 304 14.68 -23.95 5.39
C LEU A 304 14.82 -24.92 4.23
N LEU A 305 15.21 -24.43 3.05
CA LEU A 305 15.40 -25.22 1.82
C LEU A 305 16.82 -25.76 1.65
N ARG A 306 17.77 -25.34 2.51
CA ARG A 306 19.18 -25.75 2.40
C ARG A 306 19.32 -27.27 2.40
N GLY A 307 19.94 -27.82 1.35
CA GLY A 307 20.14 -29.27 1.17
C GLY A 307 18.89 -30.05 0.80
N LYS A 308 17.75 -29.38 0.57
CA LYS A 308 16.53 -30.02 0.06
C LYS A 308 16.43 -29.84 -1.45
N LYS A 309 15.71 -30.74 -2.11
CA LYS A 309 15.33 -30.62 -3.51
C LYS A 309 13.81 -30.42 -3.57
N VAL A 310 13.37 -29.57 -4.48
CA VAL A 310 11.96 -29.48 -4.85
C VAL A 310 11.54 -30.80 -5.49
N ALA A 311 10.33 -31.29 -5.21
CA ALA A 311 9.79 -32.46 -5.87
C ALA A 311 9.77 -32.26 -7.39
N GLU A 312 10.05 -33.33 -8.14
CA GLU A 312 9.87 -33.33 -9.59
C GLU A 312 8.36 -33.21 -9.88
N GLY A 313 7.97 -32.12 -10.58
CA GLY A 313 6.62 -31.85 -11.02
C GLY A 313 6.50 -31.84 -12.53
#